data_f0d4461227325745d7ea9f379104e8cb
#
_entry.id   f0d4461227325745d7ea9f379104e8cb
#
_cell.length_a   1.000
_cell.length_b   1.000
_cell.length_c   1.000
_cell.angle_alpha   90.00
_cell.angle_beta   90.00
_cell.angle_gamma   90.00
#
_symmetry.space_group_name_H-M   'P 1'
#
loop_
_entity.id
_entity.type
_entity.pdbx_description
1 polymer ?
#
loop_
_entity_poly.entity_id
_entity_poly.type
_entity_poly.pdbx_seq_one_letter_code
_entity_poly.pdbx_strand_id
1 'polypeptide(L)' 'MNLEITQDNLYLILPGKVSRVACFYAQEHQVPLIDALRLFYRSETYKRLADESTKYWHFGPVALYQGWMEEVGLL' A
#
# COMPACT_ATOMS: atom_id res chain seq x y z
N MET A 1 14.27 -3.32 21.39
CA MET A 1 15.10 -3.52 20.20
C MET A 1 14.59 -2.70 19.05
N ASN A 2 15.44 -1.81 18.52
CA ASN A 2 15.03 -0.95 17.41
C ASN A 2 15.37 -1.64 16.09
N LEU A 3 14.34 -2.01 15.35
CA LEU A 3 14.51 -2.48 13.99
C LEU A 3 14.47 -1.30 13.06
N GLU A 4 15.63 -0.97 12.51
CA GLU A 4 15.68 0.04 11.46
C GLU A 4 15.15 -0.57 10.17
N ILE A 5 14.22 0.12 9.52
CA ILE A 5 13.68 -0.35 8.24
C ILE A 5 14.64 0.02 7.14
N THR A 6 15.10 -1.00 6.40
CA THR A 6 15.96 -0.85 5.25
C THR A 6 15.30 -1.53 4.05
N GLN A 7 15.87 -1.34 2.87
CA GLN A 7 15.35 -2.03 1.69
C GLN A 7 15.38 -3.55 1.88
N ASP A 8 16.36 -4.05 2.61
CA ASP A 8 16.54 -5.49 2.80
C ASP A 8 15.46 -6.11 3.69
N ASN A 9 14.91 -5.36 4.65
CA ASN A 9 13.90 -5.90 5.58
C ASN A 9 12.50 -5.32 5.36
N LEU A 10 12.33 -4.43 4.38
CA LEU A 10 11.04 -3.80 4.11
C LEU A 10 9.95 -4.82 3.82
N TYR A 11 10.29 -5.96 3.22
CA TYR A 11 9.34 -7.01 2.90
C TYR A 11 8.61 -7.56 4.14
N LEU A 12 9.15 -7.34 5.33
CA LEU A 12 8.53 -7.83 6.56
C LEU A 12 7.25 -7.07 6.90
N ILE A 13 7.15 -5.80 6.49
CA ILE A 13 5.98 -4.99 6.83
C ILE A 13 5.04 -4.77 5.64
N LEU A 14 5.48 -5.08 4.42
CA LEU A 14 4.68 -4.83 3.22
C LEU A 14 3.38 -5.63 3.17
N PRO A 15 3.39 -6.96 3.44
CA PRO A 15 2.16 -7.73 3.28
C PRO A 15 0.99 -7.22 4.12
N GLY A 16 1.24 -6.82 5.35
CA GLY A 16 0.19 -6.29 6.21
C GLY A 16 -0.39 -4.99 5.69
N LYS A 17 0.48 -4.08 5.22
CA LYS A 17 0.03 -2.79 4.67
C LYS A 17 -0.72 -3.00 3.36
N VAL A 18 -0.20 -3.82 2.47
CA VAL A 18 -0.82 -4.12 1.18
C VAL A 18 -2.21 -4.72 1.38
N SER A 19 -2.32 -5.68 2.28
CA SER A 19 -3.57 -6.35 2.58
C SER A 19 -4.65 -5.37 3.07
N ARG A 20 -4.28 -4.48 3.99
CA ARG A 20 -5.23 -3.51 4.55
C ARG A 20 -5.68 -2.49 3.51
N VAL A 21 -4.75 -1.98 2.71
CA VAL A 21 -5.08 -1.02 1.66
C VAL A 21 -6.01 -1.66 0.63
N ALA A 22 -5.70 -2.89 0.22
CA ALA A 22 -6.55 -3.62 -0.73
C ALA A 22 -7.94 -3.90 -0.15
N CYS A 23 -8.04 -4.18 1.15
CA CYS A 23 -9.33 -4.38 1.81
C CYS A 23 -10.19 -3.12 1.76
N PHE A 24 -9.61 -1.94 2.00
CA PHE A 24 -10.34 -0.68 1.88
C PHE A 24 -10.92 -0.53 0.47
N TYR A 25 -10.10 -0.79 -0.54
CA TYR A 25 -10.56 -0.69 -1.92
C TYR A 25 -11.67 -1.69 -2.21
N ALA A 26 -11.48 -2.95 -1.82
CA ALA A 26 -12.46 -4.00 -2.07
C ALA A 26 -13.82 -3.68 -1.45
N GLN A 27 -13.82 -3.17 -0.22
CA GLN A 27 -15.06 -2.80 0.47
C GLN A 27 -15.72 -1.58 -0.14
N GLU A 28 -14.95 -0.55 -0.45
CA GLU A 28 -15.47 0.71 -0.95
C GLU A 28 -16.01 0.59 -2.38
N HIS A 29 -15.36 -0.23 -3.20
CA HIS A 29 -15.73 -0.39 -4.61
C HIS A 29 -16.49 -1.69 -4.87
N GLN A 30 -16.72 -2.51 -3.84
CA GLN A 30 -17.48 -3.76 -3.93
C GLN A 30 -16.92 -4.70 -4.99
N VAL A 31 -15.62 -4.93 -4.92
CA VAL A 31 -14.90 -5.85 -5.80
C VAL A 31 -14.23 -6.92 -4.97
N PRO A 32 -13.93 -8.11 -5.56
CA PRO A 32 -13.19 -9.15 -4.84
C PRO A 32 -11.82 -8.66 -4.39
N LEU A 33 -11.38 -9.13 -3.23
CA LEU A 33 -10.08 -8.74 -2.68
C LEU A 33 -8.93 -9.01 -3.64
N ILE A 34 -8.99 -10.13 -4.37
CA ILE A 34 -7.92 -10.48 -5.31
C ILE A 34 -7.79 -9.42 -6.43
N ASP A 35 -8.91 -8.86 -6.87
CA ASP A 35 -8.88 -7.81 -7.88
C ASP A 35 -8.28 -6.52 -7.33
N ALA A 36 -8.65 -6.17 -6.10
CA ALA A 36 -8.07 -5.00 -5.42
C ALA A 36 -6.56 -5.15 -5.24
N LEU A 37 -6.09 -6.34 -4.85
CA LEU A 37 -4.67 -6.63 -4.71
C LEU A 37 -3.94 -6.45 -6.03
N ARG A 38 -4.49 -6.99 -7.13
CA ARG A 38 -3.87 -6.86 -8.45
C ARG A 38 -3.75 -5.41 -8.88
N LEU A 39 -4.80 -4.62 -8.65
CA LEU A 39 -4.79 -3.20 -8.98
C LEU A 39 -3.75 -2.46 -8.15
N PHE A 40 -3.68 -2.74 -6.86
CA PHE A 40 -2.73 -2.06 -6.00
C PHE A 40 -1.28 -2.37 -6.38
N TYR A 41 -0.98 -3.65 -6.69
CA TYR A 41 0.37 -4.03 -7.09
C TYR A 41 0.84 -3.34 -8.37
N ARG A 42 -0.09 -2.88 -9.22
CA ARG A 42 0.23 -2.15 -10.46
C ARG A 42 0.35 -0.65 -10.24
N SER A 43 0.01 -0.15 -9.06
CA SER A 43 -0.05 1.29 -8.82
C SER A 43 1.32 1.91 -8.57
N GLU A 44 1.43 3.20 -8.81
CA GLU A 44 2.61 3.98 -8.42
C GLU A 44 2.73 4.07 -6.90
N THR A 45 1.59 4.12 -6.21
CA THR A 45 1.58 4.12 -4.75
C THR A 45 2.29 2.89 -4.20
N TYR A 46 2.01 1.71 -4.77
CA TYR A 46 2.70 0.50 -4.35
C TYR A 46 4.21 0.56 -4.65
N LYS A 47 4.58 1.04 -5.82
CA LYS A 47 5.99 1.16 -6.18
C LYS A 47 6.76 2.03 -5.20
N ARG A 48 6.15 3.12 -4.77
CA ARG A 48 6.73 4.01 -3.76
C ARG A 48 6.78 3.33 -2.40
N LEU A 49 5.73 2.63 -2.02
CA LEU A 49 5.68 1.89 -0.76
C LEU A 49 6.78 0.84 -0.69
N ALA A 50 7.04 0.15 -1.79
CA ALA A 50 8.02 -0.93 -1.87
C ALA A 50 9.47 -0.42 -1.96
N ASP A 51 9.66 0.88 -2.14
CA ASP A 51 10.97 1.53 -2.21
C ASP A 51 11.24 2.24 -0.89
N GLU A 52 12.19 1.72 -0.11
CA GLU A 52 12.51 2.29 1.21
C GLU A 52 12.89 3.76 1.13
N SER A 53 13.55 4.18 0.08
CA SER A 53 14.04 5.56 -0.05
C SER A 53 12.91 6.59 -0.10
N THR A 54 11.71 6.21 -0.49
CA THR A 54 10.55 7.11 -0.52
C THR A 54 9.95 7.34 0.86
N LYS A 55 10.25 6.46 1.81
CA LYS A 55 9.69 6.49 3.18
C LYS A 55 8.18 6.29 3.23
N TYR A 56 7.54 5.83 2.15
CA TYR A 56 6.10 5.56 2.15
C TYR A 56 5.70 4.50 3.16
N TRP A 57 6.61 3.62 3.52
CA TRP A 57 6.35 2.59 4.52
C TRP A 57 6.02 3.16 5.90
N HIS A 58 6.32 4.45 6.17
CA HIS A 58 5.90 5.15 7.38
C HIS A 58 4.39 5.34 7.46
N PHE A 59 3.73 5.46 6.31
CA PHE A 59 2.32 5.79 6.30
C PHE A 59 1.47 4.60 6.74
N GLY A 60 0.40 4.87 7.49
CA GLY A 60 -0.59 3.88 7.81
C GLY A 60 -1.45 3.54 6.60
N PRO A 61 -2.27 2.47 6.70
CA PRO A 61 -3.08 2.03 5.56
C PRO A 61 -4.05 3.07 5.05
N VAL A 62 -4.62 3.90 5.94
CA VAL A 62 -5.56 4.94 5.52
C VAL A 62 -4.87 5.98 4.63
N ALA A 63 -3.70 6.46 5.06
CA ALA A 63 -2.96 7.44 4.27
C ALA A 63 -2.51 6.87 2.93
N LEU A 64 -2.08 5.61 2.92
CA LEU A 64 -1.68 4.94 1.68
C LEU A 64 -2.88 4.79 0.74
N TYR A 65 -4.05 4.44 1.28
CA TYR A 65 -5.25 4.32 0.48
C TYR A 65 -5.65 5.66 -0.13
N GLN A 66 -5.61 6.72 0.67
CA GLN A 66 -5.91 8.08 0.18
C GLN A 66 -4.96 8.49 -0.94
N GLY A 67 -3.66 8.22 -0.79
CA GLY A 67 -2.67 8.50 -1.84
C GLY A 67 -2.96 7.73 -3.11
N TRP A 68 -3.36 6.47 -2.98
CA TRP A 68 -3.74 5.65 -4.13
C TRP A 68 -4.97 6.22 -4.84
N MET A 69 -5.98 6.63 -4.08
CA MET A 69 -7.19 7.21 -4.67
C MET A 69 -6.89 8.53 -5.36
N GLU A 70 -5.99 9.34 -4.83
CA GLU A 70 -5.52 10.54 -5.51
C GLU A 70 -4.84 10.19 -6.83
N GLU A 71 -3.99 9.16 -6.82
CA GLU A 71 -3.30 8.70 -8.03
C GLU A 71 -4.28 8.34 -9.15
N VAL A 72 -5.37 7.65 -8.80
CA VAL A 72 -6.35 7.20 -9.80
C VAL A 72 -7.46 8.22 -10.03
N GLY A 73 -7.39 9.39 -9.40
CA GLY A 73 -8.33 10.48 -9.66
C GLY A 73 -9.67 10.35 -8.94
N LEU A 74 -9.73 9.58 -7.85
CA LEU A 74 -10.96 9.36 -7.10
C LEU A 74 -11.09 10.23 -5.85
N LEU A 75 -10.08 11.07 -5.58
CA LEU A 75 -10.10 12.04 -4.49
C LEU A 75 -9.80 13.42 -5.01
#